data_d5f9827d5e283df0efdc11c760deffaa
#
_entry.id   d5f9827d5e283df0efdc11c760deffaa
#
_cell.length_a   1.000
_cell.length_b   1.000
_cell.length_c   1.000
_cell.angle_alpha   90.00
_cell.angle_beta   90.00
_cell.angle_gamma   90.00
#
_symmetry.space_group_name_H-M   'P 1'
#
loop_
_entity.id
_entity.type
_entity.pdbx_description
1 polymer ?
#
loop_
_entity_poly.entity_id
_entity_poly.type
_entity_poly.pdbx_seq_one_letter_code
_entity_poly.pdbx_strand_id
1 'polypeptide(L)'
;MKYVACGIMYHNDKILMGKRSPMSDSPGLWEFPGGKLENGETIEQCLHREWKEELNLTILIDRQIAVSTVEKDVTCYFFIGKILDISNIQQNVHESIDFFYPYEMKNLQLFKGDDTI
;
A
#
# COMPACT_ATOMS: atom_id res chain seq x y z
N MET A 1 -13.83 5.94 -13.92
CA MET A 1 -12.41 5.63 -13.66
C MET A 1 -12.13 5.62 -12.17
N LYS A 2 -11.36 4.66 -11.71
CA LYS A 2 -11.00 4.53 -10.30
C LYS A 2 -9.54 4.95 -10.11
N TYR A 3 -9.31 5.70 -9.05
CA TYR A 3 -7.96 6.11 -8.65
C TYR A 3 -7.63 5.47 -7.32
N VAL A 4 -6.45 4.90 -7.24
CA VAL A 4 -5.99 4.15 -6.07
C VAL A 4 -4.65 4.73 -5.63
N ALA A 5 -4.49 4.94 -4.32
CA ALA A 5 -3.24 5.38 -3.73
C ALA A 5 -2.57 4.18 -3.07
N CYS A 6 -1.28 3.98 -3.33
CA CYS A 6 -0.50 2.87 -2.77
C CYS A 6 0.75 3.42 -2.09
N GLY A 7 1.09 2.88 -0.94
CA GLY A 7 2.21 3.37 -0.15
C GLY A 7 3.37 2.39 -0.04
N ILE A 8 4.55 2.84 -0.47
CA ILE A 8 5.81 2.14 -0.27
C ILE A 8 6.47 2.83 0.91
N MET A 9 6.17 2.32 2.11
CA MET A 9 6.54 3.01 3.35
C MET A 9 7.58 2.23 4.11
N TYR A 10 8.69 2.92 4.41
CA TYR A 10 9.84 2.34 5.09
C TYR A 10 9.74 2.50 6.61
N HIS A 11 10.25 1.48 7.29
CA HIS A 11 10.53 1.52 8.72
C HIS A 11 11.77 0.65 8.96
N ASN A 12 12.84 1.23 9.50
CA ASN A 12 14.11 0.51 9.74
C ASN A 12 14.60 -0.22 8.47
N ASP A 13 14.61 0.49 7.34
CA ASP A 13 15.10 0.01 6.04
C ASP A 13 14.25 -1.09 5.41
N LYS A 14 13.13 -1.45 6.01
CA LYS A 14 12.19 -2.42 5.49
C LYS A 14 10.90 -1.74 5.05
N ILE A 15 10.23 -2.36 4.09
CA ILE A 15 8.96 -1.87 3.56
C ILE A 15 7.83 -2.73 4.12
N LEU A 16 6.76 -2.07 4.60
CA LEU A 16 5.57 -2.76 5.07
C LEU A 16 4.73 -3.22 3.89
N MET A 17 4.44 -4.52 3.84
CA MET A 17 3.57 -5.13 2.85
C MET A 17 2.40 -5.80 3.54
N GLY A 18 1.25 -5.83 2.86
CA GLY A 18 0.07 -6.55 3.33
C GLY A 18 -0.26 -7.70 2.41
N LYS A 19 -0.54 -8.86 2.98
CA LYS A 19 -1.02 -10.02 2.24
C LYS A 19 -2.53 -9.95 2.15
N ARG A 20 -3.06 -10.00 0.93
CA ARG A 20 -4.49 -9.85 0.69
C ARG A 20 -5.28 -10.99 1.33
N SER A 21 -6.44 -10.63 1.87
CA SER A 21 -7.35 -11.54 2.56
C SER A 21 -7.81 -12.66 1.63
N PRO A 22 -8.05 -13.89 2.16
CA PRO A 22 -8.67 -14.96 1.37
C PRO A 22 -10.05 -14.59 0.82
N MET A 23 -10.72 -13.60 1.43
CA MET A 23 -12.04 -13.14 1.00
C MET A 23 -11.97 -12.08 -0.10
N SER A 24 -10.77 -11.63 -0.48
CA SER A 24 -10.59 -10.64 -1.53
C SER A 24 -10.62 -11.28 -2.91
N ASP A 25 -10.64 -10.43 -3.95
CA ASP A 25 -10.61 -10.88 -5.34
C ASP A 25 -9.23 -11.39 -5.80
N SER A 26 -8.19 -11.15 -5.01
CA SER A 26 -6.82 -11.60 -5.30
C SER A 26 -6.16 -12.14 -4.04
N PRO A 27 -6.68 -13.26 -3.50
CA PRO A 27 -6.21 -13.76 -2.21
C PRO A 27 -4.76 -14.23 -2.25
N GLY A 28 -4.04 -13.99 -1.16
CA GLY A 28 -2.68 -14.47 -0.99
C GLY A 28 -1.61 -13.66 -1.68
N LEU A 29 -1.96 -12.63 -2.46
CA LEU A 29 -0.99 -11.75 -3.08
C LEU A 29 -0.59 -10.65 -2.10
N TRP A 30 0.68 -10.25 -2.15
CA TRP A 30 1.19 -9.15 -1.34
C TRP A 30 1.02 -7.83 -2.07
N GLU A 31 0.71 -6.79 -1.33
CA GLU A 31 0.47 -5.46 -1.91
C GLU A 31 1.08 -4.36 -1.03
N PHE A 32 1.36 -3.22 -1.66
CA PHE A 32 1.63 -1.98 -0.95
C PHE A 32 0.28 -1.46 -0.43
N PRO A 33 0.09 -1.33 0.88
CA PRO A 33 -1.21 -0.91 1.41
C PRO A 33 -1.66 0.44 0.89
N GLY A 34 -2.96 0.57 0.73
CA GLY A 34 -3.60 1.79 0.24
C GLY A 34 -5.06 1.52 -0.09
N GLY A 35 -5.64 2.35 -0.94
CA GLY A 35 -7.03 2.16 -1.30
C GLY A 35 -7.54 3.21 -2.25
N LYS A 36 -8.86 3.20 -2.45
CA LYS A 36 -9.53 4.00 -3.47
C LYS A 36 -9.76 5.43 -3.01
N LEU A 37 -9.52 6.36 -3.93
CA LEU A 37 -9.81 7.78 -3.72
C LEU A 37 -11.31 7.99 -3.51
N GLU A 38 -11.64 8.78 -2.50
CA GLU A 38 -13.00 9.21 -2.23
C GLU A 38 -13.20 10.67 -2.64
N ASN A 39 -14.47 11.06 -2.83
CA ASN A 39 -14.79 12.41 -3.25
C ASN A 39 -14.29 13.43 -2.22
N GLY A 40 -13.67 14.50 -2.73
CA GLY A 40 -13.24 15.60 -1.89
C GLY A 40 -11.87 15.47 -1.28
N GLU A 41 -11.17 14.35 -1.52
CA GLU A 41 -9.81 14.21 -1.02
C GLU A 41 -8.78 14.23 -2.15
N THR A 42 -7.57 14.66 -1.82
CA THR A 42 -6.43 14.52 -2.73
C THR A 42 -5.95 13.07 -2.65
N ILE A 43 -5.11 12.67 -3.63
CA ILE A 43 -4.59 11.31 -3.65
C ILE A 43 -3.68 11.06 -2.43
N GLU A 44 -2.96 12.07 -1.96
CA GLU A 44 -2.14 11.97 -0.75
C GLU A 44 -3.00 11.83 0.50
N GLN A 45 -4.09 12.60 0.60
CA GLN A 45 -5.03 12.47 1.71
C GLN A 45 -5.65 11.07 1.74
N CYS A 46 -5.96 10.53 0.57
CA CYS A 46 -6.45 9.16 0.44
C CYS A 46 -5.48 8.16 1.05
N LEU A 47 -4.19 8.29 0.73
CA LEU A 47 -3.18 7.38 1.25
C LEU A 47 -3.07 7.47 2.77
N HIS A 48 -3.04 8.68 3.33
CA HIS A 48 -3.03 8.87 4.79
C HIS A 48 -4.23 8.21 5.44
N ARG A 49 -5.43 8.42 4.88
CA ARG A 49 -6.66 7.86 5.42
C ARG A 49 -6.65 6.34 5.38
N GLU A 50 -6.29 5.75 4.25
CA GLU A 50 -6.29 4.30 4.08
C GLU A 50 -5.29 3.62 5.03
N TRP A 51 -4.10 4.18 5.18
CA TRP A 51 -3.12 3.64 6.11
C TRP A 51 -3.58 3.74 7.55
N LYS A 52 -4.30 4.82 7.90
CA LYS A 52 -4.87 4.96 9.24
C LYS A 52 -5.97 3.95 9.48
N GLU A 53 -6.87 3.75 8.51
CA GLU A 53 -7.99 2.82 8.64
C GLU A 53 -7.51 1.36 8.69
N GLU A 54 -6.61 0.99 7.79
CA GLU A 54 -6.19 -0.40 7.63
C GLU A 54 -5.17 -0.86 8.66
N LEU A 55 -4.27 0.01 9.06
CA LEU A 55 -3.10 -0.34 9.86
C LEU A 55 -2.95 0.47 11.14
N ASN A 56 -3.76 1.49 11.34
CA ASN A 56 -3.62 2.45 12.44
C ASN A 56 -2.23 3.09 12.48
N LEU A 57 -1.71 3.43 11.30
CA LEU A 57 -0.40 4.03 11.17
C LEU A 57 -0.48 5.42 10.56
N THR A 58 0.40 6.30 11.04
CA THR A 58 0.62 7.61 10.46
C THR A 58 1.89 7.55 9.61
N ILE A 59 1.80 8.05 8.38
CA ILE A 59 2.90 8.02 7.45
C ILE A 59 3.36 9.45 7.12
N LEU A 60 4.59 9.56 6.65
CA LEU A 60 5.13 10.78 6.07
C LEU A 60 5.45 10.48 4.61
N ILE A 61 4.68 11.10 3.70
CA ILE A 61 4.88 10.92 2.26
C ILE A 61 6.04 11.79 1.81
N ASP A 62 7.03 11.17 1.14
CA ASP A 62 8.13 11.91 0.55
C ASP A 62 7.76 12.40 -0.85
N ARG A 63 7.43 11.48 -1.76
CA ARG A 63 7.05 11.84 -3.13
C ARG A 63 6.34 10.70 -3.84
N GLN A 64 5.67 11.05 -4.94
CA GLN A 64 5.12 10.08 -5.87
C GLN A 64 6.24 9.58 -6.78
N ILE A 65 6.35 8.27 -6.94
CA ILE A 65 7.42 7.66 -7.73
C ILE A 65 6.93 6.95 -8.98
N ALA A 66 5.65 6.61 -9.05
CA ALA A 66 5.13 5.87 -10.20
C ALA A 66 3.64 6.03 -10.33
N VAL A 67 3.16 5.79 -11.54
CA VAL A 67 1.74 5.69 -11.88
C VAL A 67 1.59 4.47 -12.77
N SER A 68 0.60 3.62 -12.49
CA SER A 68 0.36 2.43 -13.29
C SER A 68 -1.14 2.25 -13.54
N THR A 69 -1.50 1.94 -14.78
CA THR A 69 -2.86 1.53 -15.12
C THR A 69 -2.90 0.01 -15.08
N VAL A 70 -3.52 -0.54 -14.05
CA VAL A 70 -3.49 -1.97 -13.75
C VAL A 70 -4.53 -2.72 -14.55
N GLU A 71 -5.71 -2.12 -14.67
CA GLU A 71 -6.83 -2.66 -15.43
C GLU A 71 -7.49 -1.51 -16.16
N LYS A 72 -8.42 -1.84 -17.06
CA LYS A 72 -9.22 -0.81 -17.71
C LYS A 72 -9.89 0.03 -16.61
N ASP A 73 -9.68 1.32 -16.65
CA ASP A 73 -10.30 2.30 -15.74
C ASP A 73 -9.77 2.30 -14.30
N VAL A 74 -8.66 1.62 -14.00
CA VAL A 74 -8.02 1.67 -12.67
C VAL A 74 -6.61 2.22 -12.80
N THR A 75 -6.36 3.34 -12.16
CA THR A 75 -5.04 3.97 -12.14
C THR A 75 -4.51 4.00 -10.70
N CYS A 76 -3.33 3.44 -10.51
CA CYS A 76 -2.67 3.37 -9.22
C CYS A 76 -1.53 4.37 -9.15
N TYR A 77 -1.50 5.17 -8.08
CA TYR A 77 -0.44 6.13 -7.80
C TYR A 77 0.38 5.59 -6.65
N PHE A 78 1.69 5.48 -6.85
CA PHE A 78 2.61 4.92 -5.86
C PHE A 78 3.45 6.03 -5.24
N PHE A 79 3.44 6.06 -3.91
CA PHE A 79 4.17 7.05 -3.12
C PHE A 79 5.19 6.35 -2.25
N ILE A 80 6.36 6.96 -2.12
CA ILE A 80 7.39 6.50 -1.21
C ILE A 80 7.44 7.44 0.00
N GLY A 81 7.70 6.88 1.16
CA GLY A 81 7.79 7.63 2.39
C GLY A 81 8.21 6.75 3.55
N LYS A 82 7.83 7.16 4.75
CA LYS A 82 8.19 6.40 5.95
C LYS A 82 7.03 6.35 6.93
N ILE A 83 7.06 5.34 7.79
CA ILE A 83 6.13 5.16 8.90
C ILE A 83 6.70 5.87 10.11
N LEU A 84 5.90 6.71 10.77
CA LEU A 84 6.39 7.52 11.88
C LEU A 84 6.51 6.73 13.18
N ASP A 85 5.56 5.84 13.45
CA ASP A 85 5.54 5.06 14.69
C ASP A 85 4.72 3.79 14.47
N ILE A 86 5.29 2.63 14.81
CA ILE A 86 4.62 1.34 14.63
C ILE A 86 4.05 0.76 15.93
N SER A 87 4.15 1.47 17.06
CA SER A 87 3.78 0.92 18.36
C SER A 87 2.31 0.51 18.46
N ASN A 88 1.42 1.14 17.70
CA ASN A 88 -0.01 0.84 17.72
C ASN A 88 -0.52 0.20 16.43
N ILE A 89 0.37 -0.46 15.70
CA ILE A 89 0.01 -1.10 14.43
C ILE A 89 -1.13 -2.10 14.62
N GLN A 90 -2.08 -2.09 13.66
CA GLN A 90 -3.22 -3.00 13.62
C GLN A 90 -3.28 -3.69 12.27
N GLN A 91 -3.94 -4.84 12.24
CA GLN A 91 -4.15 -5.63 11.02
C GLN A 91 -5.66 -5.74 10.82
N ASN A 92 -6.25 -4.69 10.22
CA ASN A 92 -7.71 -4.58 10.12
C ASN A 92 -8.28 -5.17 8.84
N VAL A 93 -7.48 -5.32 7.79
CA VAL A 93 -7.94 -5.66 6.44
C VAL A 93 -7.20 -6.86 5.87
N HIS A 94 -5.89 -6.89 6.03
CA HIS A 94 -5.03 -7.91 5.41
C HIS A 94 -5.04 -9.22 6.19
N GLU A 95 -4.79 -10.34 5.51
CA GLU A 95 -4.57 -11.64 6.15
C GLU A 95 -3.33 -11.59 7.03
N SER A 96 -2.27 -10.94 6.54
CA SER A 96 -1.00 -10.77 7.23
C SER A 96 -0.38 -9.45 6.86
N ILE A 97 0.42 -8.89 7.75
CA ILE A 97 1.30 -7.76 7.43
C ILE A 97 2.71 -8.14 7.88
N ASP A 98 3.70 -7.71 7.10
CA ASP A 98 5.08 -7.98 7.43
C ASP A 98 5.98 -6.94 6.80
N PHE A 99 7.22 -6.88 7.27
CA PHE A 99 8.23 -5.95 6.80
C PHE A 99 9.28 -6.70 6.02
N PHE A 100 9.60 -6.18 4.82
CA PHE A 100 10.56 -6.82 3.93
C PHE A 100 11.63 -5.84 3.51
N TYR A 101 12.87 -6.32 3.44
CA TYR A 101 13.90 -5.56 2.71
C TYR A 101 13.53 -5.54 1.24
N PRO A 102 13.87 -4.46 0.50
CA PRO A 102 13.53 -4.40 -0.92
C PRO A 102 13.99 -5.61 -1.73
N TYR A 103 15.18 -6.15 -1.42
CA TYR A 103 15.70 -7.30 -2.16
C TYR A 103 14.92 -8.59 -1.90
N GLU A 104 14.18 -8.67 -0.81
CA GLU A 104 13.35 -9.84 -0.50
C GLU A 104 12.06 -9.87 -1.31
N MET A 105 11.64 -8.72 -1.82
CA MET A 105 10.33 -8.58 -2.45
C MET A 105 10.21 -9.32 -3.77
N LYS A 106 11.32 -9.61 -4.44
CA LYS A 106 11.31 -10.40 -5.67
C LYS A 106 10.83 -11.83 -5.46
N ASN A 107 10.82 -12.31 -4.21
CA ASN A 107 10.35 -13.66 -3.88
C ASN A 107 8.87 -13.69 -3.50
N LEU A 108 8.19 -12.53 -3.52
CA LEU A 108 6.77 -12.43 -3.18
C LEU A 108 5.92 -12.47 -4.44
N GLN A 109 4.72 -13.05 -4.31
CA GLN A 109 3.71 -12.92 -5.34
C GLN A 109 2.98 -11.62 -5.10
N LEU A 110 3.23 -10.63 -5.96
CA LEU A 110 2.72 -9.27 -5.78
C LEU A 110 1.37 -9.09 -6.47
N PHE A 111 0.55 -8.22 -5.89
CA PHE A 111 -0.70 -7.79 -6.49
C PHE A 111 -0.42 -7.12 -7.83
N LYS A 112 -1.34 -7.29 -8.78
CA LYS A 112 -1.21 -6.76 -10.13
C LYS A 112 -0.94 -5.26 -10.11
N GLY A 113 0.12 -4.85 -10.78
CA GLY A 113 0.57 -3.46 -10.81
C GLY A 113 1.70 -3.15 -9.85
N ASP A 114 1.74 -3.80 -8.69
CA ASP A 114 2.80 -3.57 -7.70
C ASP A 114 4.13 -4.15 -8.16
N ASP A 115 4.09 -5.20 -8.95
CA ASP A 115 5.27 -5.87 -9.49
C ASP A 115 6.06 -5.02 -10.50
N THR A 116 5.47 -3.92 -10.98
CA THR A 116 6.14 -3.01 -11.90
C THR A 116 6.96 -1.94 -11.17
N ILE A 117 6.86 -1.90 -9.86
CA ILE A 117 7.56 -0.92 -9.03
C ILE A 117 8.81 -1.56 -8.39
#